data_3c6d2f725a66099bb3bba242c2f9b56c
#
_entry.id   3c6d2f725a66099bb3bba242c2f9b56c
#
_cell.length_a   1.000
_cell.length_b   1.000
_cell.length_c   1.000
_cell.angle_alpha   90.00
_cell.angle_beta   90.00
_cell.angle_gamma   90.00
#
_symmetry.space_group_name_H-M   'P 1'
#
loop_
_entity.id
_entity.type
_entity.pdbx_description
1 polymer ?
#
loop_
_entity_poly.entity_id
_entity_poly.type
_entity_poly.pdbx_seq_one_letter_code
_entity_poly.pdbx_strand_id
1 'polypeptide(L)'
;MTATTGTARTGAAVTAAAAAPARSRAVPAWVWALPPVAVLALAFLYPLALVVQQSFTPDEGGLSLDPYAEVFASASFRDALTTTVWLALGSTAGCLVLGFVLALVIAFVPFPGGKAVARFVDVFLSFPSFLITLALLFIYGSVGMANGLWTGATGAADGPFHFLTTPWGVLLAEITYFTPFVMRPLLAAFSQLDTSQLEVASSLGAGPVRIIRRVILPEALPALAAGGSLVLVMCLNEFGIVLFTGAKGVTTLPMLVYSKAILESDYAAACVVAVVNIAISVGLYSLYRVVSRRAGA
;
A
#
# COMPACT_ATOMS: atom_id res chain seq x y z
N MET A 1 -84.62 -47.35 23.09
CA MET A 1 -85.06 -46.17 23.77
C MET A 1 -83.88 -45.26 23.95
N THR A 2 -83.77 -44.11 23.46
CA THR A 2 -84.54 -43.01 22.94
C THR A 2 -83.74 -42.20 21.94
N ALA A 3 -84.42 -41.76 20.91
CA ALA A 3 -83.90 -40.85 19.89
C ALA A 3 -83.74 -39.43 20.42
N THR A 4 -82.75 -38.67 19.91
CA THR A 4 -82.88 -37.22 19.83
C THR A 4 -82.10 -36.71 18.63
N THR A 5 -82.82 -36.29 17.76
CA THR A 5 -82.82 -35.31 16.68
C THR A 5 -81.65 -34.33 16.64
N GLY A 6 -81.06 -34.27 15.43
CA GLY A 6 -80.09 -33.32 15.04
C GLY A 6 -80.65 -31.96 14.65
N THR A 7 -79.80 -30.97 14.70
CA THR A 7 -80.04 -29.69 14.01
C THR A 7 -78.84 -29.37 13.15
N ALA A 8 -79.13 -29.35 11.85
CA ALA A 8 -78.15 -28.84 10.85
C ALA A 8 -77.97 -27.32 11.01
N ARG A 9 -76.77 -26.89 11.22
CA ARG A 9 -76.31 -25.49 11.08
C ARG A 9 -75.61 -25.34 9.77
N THR A 10 -76.23 -24.76 8.81
CA THR A 10 -75.65 -24.21 7.58
C THR A 10 -74.71 -23.06 7.95
N GLY A 11 -73.45 -23.33 7.94
CA GLY A 11 -72.36 -22.31 8.04
C GLY A 11 -72.11 -21.75 6.67
N ALA A 12 -72.51 -20.50 6.43
CA ALA A 12 -72.09 -19.74 5.25
C ALA A 12 -70.61 -19.50 5.26
N ALA A 13 -69.90 -20.08 4.31
CA ALA A 13 -68.49 -19.80 4.08
C ALA A 13 -68.36 -18.38 3.51
N VAL A 14 -67.94 -17.47 4.36
CA VAL A 14 -67.47 -16.14 3.93
C VAL A 14 -66.06 -16.33 3.31
N THR A 15 -66.02 -16.38 1.99
CA THR A 15 -64.77 -16.30 1.21
C THR A 15 -64.19 -14.90 1.37
N ALA A 16 -63.31 -14.75 2.33
CA ALA A 16 -62.43 -13.57 2.41
C ALA A 16 -61.51 -13.57 1.17
N ALA A 17 -61.80 -12.70 0.23
CA ALA A 17 -60.92 -12.40 -0.89
C ALA A 17 -59.64 -11.85 -0.31
N ALA A 18 -58.59 -12.66 -0.30
CA ALA A 18 -57.25 -12.23 0.04
C ALA A 18 -56.83 -11.14 -0.95
N ALA A 19 -56.81 -9.89 -0.49
CA ALA A 19 -56.26 -8.77 -1.25
C ALA A 19 -54.78 -9.13 -1.60
N ALA A 20 -54.50 -9.26 -2.88
CA ALA A 20 -53.14 -9.46 -3.36
C ALA A 20 -52.24 -8.33 -2.82
N PRO A 21 -51.07 -8.64 -2.23
CA PRO A 21 -50.19 -7.61 -1.73
C PRO A 21 -49.80 -6.68 -2.87
N ALA A 22 -50.08 -5.39 -2.70
CA ALA A 22 -49.67 -4.36 -3.62
C ALA A 22 -48.16 -4.54 -3.85
N ARG A 23 -47.77 -4.87 -5.07
CA ARG A 23 -46.35 -4.91 -5.48
C ARG A 23 -45.79 -3.51 -5.28
N SER A 24 -45.21 -3.25 -4.13
CA SER A 24 -44.36 -2.09 -3.94
C SER A 24 -43.33 -2.18 -5.05
N ARG A 25 -43.26 -1.17 -5.91
CA ARG A 25 -42.19 -1.02 -6.87
C ARG A 25 -40.91 -0.82 -6.03
N ALA A 26 -40.27 -1.93 -5.67
CA ALA A 26 -39.00 -1.89 -4.98
C ALA A 26 -38.04 -1.09 -5.86
N VAL A 27 -37.59 0.03 -5.35
CA VAL A 27 -36.57 0.85 -6.02
C VAL A 27 -35.40 -0.06 -6.27
N PRO A 28 -34.93 -0.20 -7.52
CA PRO A 28 -33.86 -1.14 -7.83
C PRO A 28 -32.59 -0.78 -6.99
N ALA A 29 -31.90 -1.80 -6.49
CA ALA A 29 -30.79 -1.64 -5.54
C ALA A 29 -29.68 -0.67 -6.02
N TRP A 30 -29.47 -0.56 -7.35
CA TRP A 30 -28.51 0.37 -7.92
C TRP A 30 -28.83 1.86 -7.66
N VAL A 31 -30.12 2.23 -7.48
CA VAL A 31 -30.52 3.60 -7.17
C VAL A 31 -30.00 4.04 -5.80
N TRP A 32 -29.91 3.11 -4.84
CA TRP A 32 -29.33 3.38 -3.52
C TRP A 32 -27.79 3.54 -3.55
N ALA A 33 -27.16 3.00 -4.59
CA ALA A 33 -25.72 3.20 -4.80
C ALA A 33 -25.38 4.56 -5.43
N LEU A 34 -26.35 5.23 -6.09
CA LEU A 34 -26.11 6.51 -6.78
C LEU A 34 -25.60 7.63 -5.87
N PRO A 35 -26.19 7.91 -4.68
CA PRO A 35 -25.71 9.00 -3.84
C PRO A 35 -24.24 8.80 -3.39
N PRO A 36 -23.85 7.65 -2.82
CA PRO A 36 -22.44 7.46 -2.43
C PRO A 36 -21.48 7.46 -3.64
N VAL A 37 -21.88 6.89 -4.78
CA VAL A 37 -21.07 6.93 -6.00
C VAL A 37 -20.93 8.35 -6.53
N ALA A 38 -21.99 9.16 -6.51
CA ALA A 38 -21.96 10.56 -6.93
C ALA A 38 -21.04 11.39 -6.03
N VAL A 39 -21.11 11.19 -4.70
CA VAL A 39 -20.20 11.85 -3.75
C VAL A 39 -18.75 11.47 -4.01
N LEU A 40 -18.48 10.19 -4.19
CA LEU A 40 -17.11 9.72 -4.53
C LEU A 40 -16.63 10.30 -5.86
N ALA A 41 -17.47 10.31 -6.90
CA ALA A 41 -17.12 10.87 -8.18
C ALA A 41 -16.81 12.37 -8.08
N LEU A 42 -17.64 13.14 -7.38
CA LEU A 42 -17.38 14.56 -7.16
C LEU A 42 -16.13 14.83 -6.32
N ALA A 43 -15.90 14.03 -5.27
CA ALA A 43 -14.78 14.22 -4.37
C ALA A 43 -13.42 13.82 -4.99
N PHE A 44 -13.40 12.84 -5.91
CA PHE A 44 -12.17 12.30 -6.48
C PHE A 44 -12.01 12.60 -7.97
N LEU A 45 -13.04 12.35 -8.79
CA LEU A 45 -12.88 12.51 -10.24
C LEU A 45 -12.88 13.97 -10.66
N TYR A 46 -13.62 14.83 -9.97
CA TYR A 46 -13.65 16.26 -10.31
C TYR A 46 -12.29 16.95 -10.05
N PRO A 47 -11.66 16.85 -8.86
CA PRO A 47 -10.31 17.39 -8.67
C PRO A 47 -9.28 16.77 -9.61
N LEU A 48 -9.35 15.47 -9.87
CA LEU A 48 -8.45 14.82 -10.82
C LEU A 48 -8.61 15.36 -12.24
N ALA A 49 -9.85 15.58 -12.68
CA ALA A 49 -10.12 16.20 -13.97
C ALA A 49 -9.55 17.62 -14.06
N LEU A 50 -9.62 18.40 -12.97
CA LEU A 50 -9.02 19.74 -12.91
C LEU A 50 -7.49 19.67 -12.99
N VAL A 51 -6.84 18.73 -12.31
CA VAL A 51 -5.38 18.52 -12.42
C VAL A 51 -5.00 18.16 -13.85
N VAL A 52 -5.75 17.26 -14.50
CA VAL A 52 -5.52 16.91 -15.90
C VAL A 52 -5.76 18.12 -16.81
N GLN A 53 -6.82 18.88 -16.60
CA GLN A 53 -7.07 20.11 -17.39
C GLN A 53 -5.94 21.12 -17.22
N GLN A 54 -5.54 21.41 -15.98
CA GLN A 54 -4.48 22.37 -15.67
C GLN A 54 -3.13 21.96 -16.26
N SER A 55 -2.85 20.66 -16.37
CA SER A 55 -1.61 20.17 -16.99
C SER A 55 -1.48 20.51 -18.48
N PHE A 56 -2.59 20.85 -19.15
CA PHE A 56 -2.61 21.31 -20.55
C PHE A 56 -2.79 22.82 -20.68
N THR A 57 -2.85 23.55 -19.56
CA THR A 57 -3.13 25.00 -19.58
C THR A 57 -1.87 25.75 -19.16
N PRO A 58 -1.10 26.34 -20.08
CA PRO A 58 0.02 27.21 -19.76
C PRO A 58 -0.46 28.51 -19.08
N ASP A 59 0.47 29.23 -18.41
CA ASP A 59 0.15 30.48 -17.71
C ASP A 59 -0.44 31.56 -18.60
N GLU A 60 -0.14 31.52 -19.89
CA GLU A 60 -0.67 32.47 -20.91
C GLU A 60 -2.10 32.15 -21.36
N GLY A 61 -2.69 31.05 -20.88
CA GLY A 61 -4.03 30.56 -21.20
C GLY A 61 -4.09 29.75 -22.51
N GLY A 62 -5.24 29.08 -22.69
CA GLY A 62 -5.43 28.16 -23.82
C GLY A 62 -5.05 26.70 -23.47
N LEU A 63 -5.21 25.80 -24.43
CA LEU A 63 -4.79 24.39 -24.29
C LEU A 63 -3.54 24.17 -25.15
N SER A 64 -2.45 23.71 -24.52
CA SER A 64 -1.18 23.44 -25.19
C SER A 64 -0.50 22.19 -24.59
N LEU A 65 0.43 21.62 -25.34
CA LEU A 65 1.36 20.59 -24.87
C LEU A 65 2.70 21.17 -24.41
N ASP A 66 2.87 22.50 -24.46
CA ASP A 66 4.12 23.16 -24.08
C ASP A 66 4.54 22.83 -22.65
N PRO A 67 3.66 22.81 -21.62
CA PRO A 67 4.04 22.42 -20.25
C PRO A 67 4.64 21.01 -20.17
N TYR A 68 4.14 20.08 -20.99
CA TYR A 68 4.71 18.73 -21.06
C TYR A 68 6.10 18.74 -21.71
N ALA A 69 6.28 19.49 -22.80
CA ALA A 69 7.57 19.60 -23.48
C ALA A 69 8.65 20.18 -22.54
N GLU A 70 8.31 21.24 -21.80
CA GLU A 70 9.19 21.90 -20.83
C GLU A 70 9.55 20.99 -19.67
N VAL A 71 8.56 20.32 -19.06
CA VAL A 71 8.80 19.38 -17.94
C VAL A 71 9.68 18.22 -18.38
N PHE A 72 9.40 17.58 -19.53
CA PHE A 72 10.20 16.45 -20.02
C PHE A 72 11.62 16.86 -20.45
N ALA A 73 11.82 18.09 -20.90
CA ALA A 73 13.14 18.63 -21.22
C ALA A 73 13.96 18.96 -19.97
N SER A 74 13.32 19.18 -18.80
CA SER A 74 13.99 19.60 -17.58
C SER A 74 14.87 18.47 -16.97
N ALA A 75 16.03 18.84 -16.46
CA ALA A 75 16.93 17.91 -15.77
C ALA A 75 16.29 17.44 -14.44
N SER A 76 15.63 18.37 -13.71
CA SER A 76 14.98 18.09 -12.43
C SER A 76 13.90 17.00 -12.53
N PHE A 77 13.13 17.00 -13.61
CA PHE A 77 12.14 15.95 -13.85
C PHE A 77 12.79 14.58 -14.11
N ARG A 78 13.83 14.54 -14.96
CA ARG A 78 14.53 13.27 -15.26
C ARG A 78 15.20 12.67 -14.03
N ASP A 79 15.81 13.52 -13.20
CA ASP A 79 16.41 13.10 -11.93
C ASP A 79 15.36 12.62 -10.93
N ALA A 80 14.24 13.35 -10.81
CA ALA A 80 13.13 12.95 -9.96
C ALA A 80 12.48 11.64 -10.42
N LEU A 81 12.31 11.45 -11.73
CA LEU A 81 11.76 10.22 -12.31
C LEU A 81 12.66 9.01 -12.01
N THR A 82 13.95 9.13 -12.29
CA THR A 82 14.91 8.03 -12.05
C THR A 82 15.00 7.70 -10.56
N THR A 83 15.04 8.71 -9.71
CA THR A 83 15.07 8.54 -8.25
C THR A 83 13.81 7.87 -7.73
N THR A 84 12.61 8.31 -8.20
CA THR A 84 11.34 7.70 -7.80
C THR A 84 11.28 6.23 -8.17
N VAL A 85 11.62 5.88 -9.42
CA VAL A 85 11.56 4.49 -9.90
C VAL A 85 12.60 3.62 -9.16
N TRP A 86 13.82 4.12 -8.99
CA TRP A 86 14.87 3.40 -8.28
C TRP A 86 14.50 3.14 -6.81
N LEU A 87 14.05 4.17 -6.07
CA LEU A 87 13.62 4.02 -4.67
C LEU A 87 12.42 3.06 -4.58
N ALA A 88 11.40 3.24 -5.39
CA ALA A 88 10.20 2.40 -5.34
C ALA A 88 10.51 0.93 -5.60
N LEU A 89 11.33 0.62 -6.61
CA LEU A 89 11.72 -0.76 -6.91
C LEU A 89 12.66 -1.32 -5.84
N GLY A 90 13.64 -0.53 -5.38
CA GLY A 90 14.60 -0.93 -4.35
C GLY A 90 13.91 -1.21 -3.01
N SER A 91 13.05 -0.28 -2.56
CA SER A 91 12.29 -0.41 -1.33
C SER A 91 11.30 -1.58 -1.40
N THR A 92 10.60 -1.75 -2.53
CA THR A 92 9.71 -2.91 -2.73
C THR A 92 10.49 -4.23 -2.64
N ALA A 93 11.62 -4.33 -3.33
CA ALA A 93 12.46 -5.53 -3.27
C ALA A 93 12.99 -5.80 -1.85
N GLY A 94 13.46 -4.76 -1.17
CA GLY A 94 13.89 -4.84 0.23
C GLY A 94 12.77 -5.30 1.16
N CYS A 95 11.57 -4.72 1.03
CA CYS A 95 10.40 -5.10 1.80
C CYS A 95 9.94 -6.55 1.54
N LEU A 96 9.99 -7.00 0.28
CA LEU A 96 9.66 -8.38 -0.08
C LEU A 96 10.61 -9.36 0.58
N VAL A 97 11.92 -9.11 0.50
CA VAL A 97 12.93 -9.97 1.11
C VAL A 97 12.84 -9.95 2.63
N LEU A 98 12.88 -8.76 3.24
CA LEU A 98 12.85 -8.61 4.69
C LEU A 98 11.53 -9.08 5.27
N GLY A 99 10.40 -8.70 4.65
CA GLY A 99 9.06 -9.09 5.06
C GLY A 99 8.85 -10.60 4.99
N PHE A 100 9.35 -11.26 3.95
CA PHE A 100 9.29 -12.72 3.82
C PHE A 100 10.12 -13.41 4.91
N VAL A 101 11.37 -12.97 5.13
CA VAL A 101 12.23 -13.54 6.17
C VAL A 101 11.62 -13.36 7.55
N LEU A 102 11.16 -12.16 7.89
CA LEU A 102 10.53 -11.91 9.20
C LEU A 102 9.23 -12.69 9.37
N ALA A 103 8.40 -12.79 8.35
CA ALA A 103 7.18 -13.58 8.39
C ALA A 103 7.48 -15.07 8.59
N LEU A 104 8.51 -15.62 7.93
CA LEU A 104 8.98 -17.00 8.17
C LEU A 104 9.41 -17.23 9.62
N VAL A 105 10.21 -16.31 10.16
CA VAL A 105 10.68 -16.42 11.55
C VAL A 105 9.50 -16.39 12.52
N ILE A 106 8.58 -15.46 12.35
CA ILE A 106 7.41 -15.32 13.24
C ILE A 106 6.47 -16.53 13.14
N ALA A 107 6.27 -17.07 11.92
CA ALA A 107 5.31 -18.15 11.71
C ALA A 107 5.86 -19.54 12.10
N PHE A 108 7.14 -19.82 11.84
CA PHE A 108 7.67 -21.18 11.92
C PHE A 108 8.77 -21.39 12.97
N VAL A 109 9.35 -20.31 13.52
CA VAL A 109 10.34 -20.44 14.60
C VAL A 109 9.65 -20.25 15.95
N PRO A 110 9.62 -21.29 16.82
CA PRO A 110 9.04 -21.14 18.15
C PRO A 110 9.98 -20.32 19.04
N PHE A 111 9.62 -19.07 19.33
CA PHE A 111 10.34 -18.24 20.30
C PHE A 111 9.38 -17.54 21.27
N PRO A 112 9.81 -17.29 22.53
CA PRO A 112 9.00 -16.57 23.48
C PRO A 112 8.81 -15.12 22.99
N GLY A 113 7.55 -14.67 22.87
CA GLY A 113 7.26 -13.29 22.44
C GLY A 113 6.83 -13.12 20.97
N GLY A 114 6.77 -14.16 20.15
CA GLY A 114 6.35 -14.06 18.73
C GLY A 114 5.00 -13.35 18.56
N LYS A 115 4.02 -13.61 19.43
CA LYS A 115 2.73 -12.91 19.45
C LYS A 115 2.87 -11.41 19.82
N ALA A 116 3.82 -11.08 20.68
CA ALA A 116 4.08 -9.69 21.05
C ALA A 116 4.72 -8.92 19.88
N VAL A 117 5.65 -9.55 19.16
CA VAL A 117 6.25 -8.99 17.95
C VAL A 117 5.19 -8.74 16.87
N ALA A 118 4.30 -9.69 16.61
CA ALA A 118 3.21 -9.51 15.65
C ALA A 118 2.30 -8.32 16.04
N ARG A 119 1.95 -8.19 17.32
CA ARG A 119 1.17 -7.04 17.83
C ARG A 119 1.94 -5.71 17.72
N PHE A 120 3.24 -5.73 17.98
CA PHE A 120 4.08 -4.53 17.83
C PHE A 120 4.10 -4.05 16.39
N VAL A 121 4.19 -4.96 15.41
CA VAL A 121 4.06 -4.63 13.98
C VAL A 121 2.73 -3.94 13.68
N ASP A 122 1.63 -4.38 14.30
CA ASP A 122 0.31 -3.76 14.14
C ASP A 122 0.24 -2.34 14.70
N VAL A 123 0.85 -2.12 15.86
CA VAL A 123 0.96 -0.78 16.47
C VAL A 123 1.84 0.12 15.61
N PHE A 124 2.94 -0.40 15.07
CA PHE A 124 3.85 0.33 14.21
C PHE A 124 3.16 0.88 12.95
N LEU A 125 2.25 0.10 12.35
CA LEU A 125 1.44 0.52 11.20
C LEU A 125 0.48 1.69 11.48
N SER A 126 0.22 1.99 12.75
CA SER A 126 -0.64 3.11 13.14
C SER A 126 0.08 4.46 13.11
N PHE A 127 1.41 4.46 13.00
CA PHE A 127 2.18 5.70 12.92
C PHE A 127 2.28 6.23 11.50
N PRO A 128 2.19 7.54 11.28
CA PRO A 128 2.52 8.17 9.99
C PRO A 128 3.97 7.89 9.57
N SER A 129 4.20 7.73 8.26
CA SER A 129 5.53 7.39 7.71
C SER A 129 6.64 8.34 8.15
N PHE A 130 6.37 9.64 8.19
CA PHE A 130 7.35 10.64 8.58
C PHE A 130 7.82 10.53 10.05
N LEU A 131 7.00 10.00 10.96
CA LEU A 131 7.41 9.79 12.36
C LEU A 131 8.50 8.74 12.47
N ILE A 132 8.48 7.72 11.62
CA ILE A 132 9.55 6.73 11.57
C ILE A 132 10.86 7.38 11.10
N THR A 133 10.77 8.25 10.09
CA THR A 133 11.94 9.02 9.63
C THR A 133 12.51 9.88 10.75
N LEU A 134 11.65 10.60 11.49
CA LEU A 134 12.10 11.38 12.64
C LEU A 134 12.75 10.50 13.71
N ALA A 135 12.18 9.34 14.03
CA ALA A 135 12.77 8.40 14.97
C ALA A 135 14.15 7.91 14.49
N LEU A 136 14.30 7.58 13.19
CA LEU A 136 15.60 7.22 12.63
C LEU A 136 16.60 8.37 12.67
N LEU A 137 16.18 9.61 12.42
CA LEU A 137 17.02 10.80 12.55
C LEU A 137 17.46 11.05 14.01
N PHE A 138 16.59 10.83 14.98
CA PHE A 138 16.97 10.92 16.40
C PHE A 138 17.97 9.84 16.82
N ILE A 139 17.89 8.66 16.23
CA ILE A 139 18.80 7.55 16.55
C ILE A 139 20.10 7.67 15.75
N TYR A 140 20.00 7.77 14.41
CA TYR A 140 21.11 7.64 13.47
C TYR A 140 21.48 8.93 12.73
N GLY A 141 20.85 10.06 13.04
CA GLY A 141 21.24 11.35 12.46
C GLY A 141 22.64 11.76 12.87
N SER A 142 23.21 12.76 12.19
CA SER A 142 24.57 13.25 12.46
C SER A 142 24.79 13.67 13.92
N VAL A 143 23.78 14.24 14.55
CA VAL A 143 23.75 14.57 15.99
C VAL A 143 22.85 13.61 16.79
N GLY A 144 22.57 12.44 16.23
CA GLY A 144 21.68 11.45 16.83
C GLY A 144 22.34 10.66 17.96
N MET A 145 21.50 9.92 18.70
CA MET A 145 21.90 9.18 19.90
C MET A 145 23.05 8.19 19.62
N ALA A 146 23.04 7.50 18.49
CA ALA A 146 24.07 6.51 18.13
C ALA A 146 25.42 7.17 17.91
N ASN A 147 25.47 8.31 17.21
CA ASN A 147 26.68 9.10 17.04
C ASN A 147 27.16 9.70 18.35
N GLY A 148 26.25 10.22 19.20
CA GLY A 148 26.58 10.74 20.53
C GLY A 148 27.18 9.67 21.45
N LEU A 149 26.64 8.46 21.46
CA LEU A 149 27.21 7.34 22.21
C LEU A 149 28.61 6.95 21.70
N TRP A 150 28.79 6.92 20.38
CA TRP A 150 30.08 6.61 19.77
C TRP A 150 31.14 7.64 20.11
N THR A 151 30.84 8.93 19.92
CA THR A 151 31.78 10.01 20.21
C THR A 151 32.13 10.09 21.70
N GLY A 152 31.12 9.87 22.58
CA GLY A 152 31.32 9.81 24.03
C GLY A 152 32.18 8.62 24.47
N ALA A 153 32.09 7.48 23.79
CA ALA A 153 32.87 6.28 24.13
C ALA A 153 34.31 6.31 23.54
N THR A 154 34.49 6.91 22.36
CA THR A 154 35.75 6.87 21.62
C THR A 154 36.58 8.16 21.69
N GLY A 155 35.95 9.27 22.09
CA GLY A 155 36.58 10.62 22.02
C GLY A 155 36.70 11.14 20.58
N ALA A 156 36.10 10.49 19.58
CA ALA A 156 36.12 10.94 18.19
C ALA A 156 35.32 12.24 18.03
N ALA A 157 35.75 13.11 17.10
CA ALA A 157 35.06 14.37 16.82
C ALA A 157 33.69 14.14 16.19
N ASP A 158 33.60 13.12 15.31
CA ASP A 158 32.37 12.76 14.59
C ASP A 158 32.03 11.27 14.75
N GLY A 159 30.75 10.94 14.69
CA GLY A 159 30.30 9.56 14.71
C GLY A 159 30.23 8.96 13.29
N PRO A 160 30.15 7.61 13.16
CA PRO A 160 30.22 6.91 11.87
C PRO A 160 28.88 6.93 11.09
N PHE A 161 27.77 7.36 11.70
CA PHE A 161 26.46 7.26 11.09
C PHE A 161 26.10 8.54 10.32
N HIS A 162 26.33 8.55 9.01
CA HIS A 162 26.01 9.67 8.11
C HIS A 162 25.08 9.25 6.96
N PHE A 163 24.64 8.00 6.94
CA PHE A 163 23.93 7.40 5.81
C PHE A 163 22.50 7.93 5.63
N LEU A 164 21.85 8.43 6.69
CA LEU A 164 20.44 8.88 6.62
C LEU A 164 20.24 10.08 5.68
N THR A 165 21.25 10.93 5.51
CA THR A 165 21.17 12.07 4.58
C THR A 165 21.58 11.70 3.15
N THR A 166 21.60 10.41 2.84
CA THR A 166 21.93 9.86 1.52
C THR A 166 20.73 9.12 0.94
N PRO A 167 20.73 8.79 -0.36
CA PRO A 167 19.67 7.95 -0.97
C PRO A 167 19.48 6.60 -0.25
N TRP A 168 20.53 6.02 0.30
CA TRP A 168 20.50 4.77 1.06
C TRP A 168 19.74 4.92 2.38
N GLY A 169 19.80 6.10 3.01
CA GLY A 169 19.04 6.40 4.21
C GLY A 169 17.54 6.46 3.94
N VAL A 170 17.14 7.08 2.84
CA VAL A 170 15.74 7.08 2.38
C VAL A 170 15.27 5.65 2.12
N LEU A 171 16.05 4.88 1.37
CA LEU A 171 15.76 3.48 1.08
C LEU A 171 15.56 2.65 2.36
N LEU A 172 16.47 2.81 3.34
CA LEU A 172 16.36 2.11 4.63
C LEU A 172 15.11 2.53 5.41
N ALA A 173 14.78 3.82 5.42
CA ALA A 173 13.59 4.35 6.09
C ALA A 173 12.31 3.80 5.45
N GLU A 174 12.23 3.78 4.11
CA GLU A 174 11.10 3.19 3.38
C GLU A 174 10.98 1.68 3.64
N ILE A 175 12.09 0.92 3.56
CA ILE A 175 12.07 -0.52 3.87
C ILE A 175 11.61 -0.75 5.31
N THR A 176 12.11 0.03 6.26
CA THR A 176 11.71 -0.11 7.66
C THR A 176 10.21 0.13 7.84
N TYR A 177 9.67 1.17 7.22
CA TYR A 177 8.27 1.52 7.34
C TYR A 177 7.33 0.59 6.57
N PHE A 178 7.69 0.20 5.34
CA PHE A 178 6.78 -0.55 4.47
C PHE A 178 6.87 -2.08 4.62
N THR A 179 7.90 -2.63 5.25
CA THR A 179 8.03 -4.09 5.47
C THR A 179 6.80 -4.73 6.12
N PRO A 180 6.15 -4.15 7.14
CA PRO A 180 4.94 -4.69 7.74
C PRO A 180 3.78 -4.93 6.77
N PHE A 181 3.67 -4.11 5.71
CA PHE A 181 2.62 -4.27 4.69
C PHE A 181 2.81 -5.51 3.82
N VAL A 182 4.05 -6.02 3.70
CA VAL A 182 4.34 -7.33 3.08
C VAL A 182 4.17 -8.45 4.10
N MET A 183 4.57 -8.24 5.35
CA MET A 183 4.50 -9.28 6.40
C MET A 183 3.07 -9.72 6.69
N ARG A 184 2.11 -8.79 6.76
CA ARG A 184 0.72 -9.12 7.13
C ARG A 184 0.04 -10.12 6.18
N PRO A 185 0.00 -9.92 4.86
CA PRO A 185 -0.56 -10.91 3.96
C PRO A 185 0.21 -12.23 3.99
N LEU A 186 1.52 -12.21 4.24
CA LEU A 186 2.32 -13.43 4.40
C LEU A 186 1.95 -14.20 5.66
N LEU A 187 1.84 -13.53 6.81
CA LEU A 187 1.42 -14.17 8.06
C LEU A 187 0.01 -14.76 7.95
N ALA A 188 -0.90 -14.08 7.25
CA ALA A 188 -2.23 -14.59 6.97
C ALA A 188 -2.16 -15.86 6.07
N ALA A 189 -1.34 -15.86 5.03
CA ALA A 189 -1.14 -17.02 4.17
C ALA A 189 -0.51 -18.20 4.94
N PHE A 190 0.51 -17.93 5.75
CA PHE A 190 1.18 -18.98 6.57
C PHE A 190 0.26 -19.57 7.64
N SER A 191 -0.70 -18.82 8.16
CA SER A 191 -1.69 -19.35 9.10
C SER A 191 -2.68 -20.33 8.46
N GLN A 192 -2.81 -20.32 7.13
CA GLN A 192 -3.66 -21.24 6.36
C GLN A 192 -2.89 -22.45 5.80
N LEU A 193 -1.56 -22.45 5.95
CA LEU A 193 -0.72 -23.51 5.41
C LEU A 193 -0.88 -24.78 6.25
N ASP A 194 -1.17 -25.90 5.58
CA ASP A 194 -1.29 -27.20 6.25
C ASP A 194 0.09 -27.70 6.71
N THR A 195 0.29 -27.74 8.03
CA THR A 195 1.54 -28.21 8.65
C THR A 195 1.87 -29.65 8.30
N SER A 196 0.89 -30.48 7.94
CA SER A 196 1.11 -31.86 7.51
C SER A 196 2.01 -31.95 6.28
N GLN A 197 1.93 -30.98 5.36
CA GLN A 197 2.81 -30.91 4.19
C GLN A 197 4.28 -30.71 4.58
N LEU A 198 4.54 -29.92 5.63
CA LEU A 198 5.89 -29.67 6.15
C LEU A 198 6.45 -30.94 6.83
N GLU A 199 5.59 -31.64 7.57
CA GLU A 199 5.96 -32.90 8.24
C GLU A 199 6.26 -34.00 7.22
N VAL A 200 5.43 -34.16 6.19
CA VAL A 200 5.66 -35.12 5.10
C VAL A 200 6.96 -34.78 4.34
N ALA A 201 7.18 -33.51 4.01
CA ALA A 201 8.42 -33.10 3.35
C ALA A 201 9.66 -33.41 4.21
N SER A 202 9.56 -33.17 5.51
CA SER A 202 10.64 -33.47 6.47
C SER A 202 10.89 -34.97 6.58
N SER A 203 9.84 -35.81 6.68
CA SER A 203 9.98 -37.28 6.74
C SER A 203 10.56 -37.90 5.46
N LEU A 204 10.39 -37.21 4.32
CA LEU A 204 11.05 -37.57 3.05
C LEU A 204 12.51 -37.05 2.95
N GLY A 205 13.07 -36.49 4.03
CA GLY A 205 14.46 -36.05 4.11
C GLY A 205 14.70 -34.66 3.48
N ALA A 206 13.66 -33.85 3.30
CA ALA A 206 13.85 -32.47 2.84
C ALA A 206 14.40 -31.60 3.96
N GLY A 207 15.57 -30.97 3.75
CA GLY A 207 16.12 -29.97 4.65
C GLY A 207 15.34 -28.64 4.62
N PRO A 208 15.52 -27.76 5.64
CA PRO A 208 14.73 -26.52 5.80
C PRO A 208 14.70 -25.63 4.55
N VAL A 209 15.83 -25.42 3.90
CA VAL A 209 15.91 -24.60 2.68
C VAL A 209 15.08 -25.21 1.53
N ARG A 210 15.04 -26.54 1.42
CA ARG A 210 14.25 -27.23 0.40
C ARG A 210 12.76 -27.08 0.67
N ILE A 211 12.35 -27.17 1.94
CA ILE A 211 10.96 -26.96 2.38
C ILE A 211 10.54 -25.52 2.06
N ILE A 212 11.36 -24.52 2.44
CA ILE A 212 11.06 -23.11 2.15
C ILE A 212 10.88 -22.90 0.64
N ARG A 213 11.80 -23.40 -0.19
CA ARG A 213 11.77 -23.14 -1.65
C ARG A 213 10.69 -23.93 -2.39
N ARG A 214 10.33 -25.13 -1.95
CA ARG A 214 9.43 -26.03 -2.68
C ARG A 214 8.02 -26.15 -2.11
N VAL A 215 7.83 -25.76 -0.86
CA VAL A 215 6.53 -25.81 -0.18
C VAL A 215 6.09 -24.41 0.21
N ILE A 216 6.84 -23.71 1.05
CA ILE A 216 6.39 -22.43 1.64
C ILE A 216 6.39 -21.31 0.60
N LEU A 217 7.45 -21.16 -0.18
CA LEU A 217 7.56 -20.04 -1.14
C LEU A 217 6.50 -20.09 -2.25
N PRO A 218 6.19 -21.23 -2.89
CA PRO A 218 5.10 -21.29 -3.86
C PRO A 218 3.75 -20.89 -3.27
N GLU A 219 3.42 -21.34 -2.07
CA GLU A 219 2.20 -20.97 -1.35
C GLU A 219 2.17 -19.48 -0.92
N ALA A 220 3.35 -18.91 -0.69
CA ALA A 220 3.50 -17.49 -0.34
C ALA A 220 3.42 -16.52 -1.54
N LEU A 221 3.61 -17.00 -2.78
CA LEU A 221 3.67 -16.15 -3.98
C LEU A 221 2.45 -15.23 -4.14
N PRO A 222 1.20 -15.67 -3.95
CA PRO A 222 0.05 -14.77 -4.04
C PRO A 222 0.07 -13.65 -2.99
N ALA A 223 0.51 -13.97 -1.76
CA ALA A 223 0.63 -13.00 -0.67
C ALA A 223 1.77 -12.02 -0.91
N LEU A 224 2.92 -12.50 -1.41
CA LEU A 224 4.04 -11.66 -1.86
C LEU A 224 3.62 -10.73 -3.00
N ALA A 225 2.86 -11.26 -3.96
CA ALA A 225 2.33 -10.45 -5.06
C ALA A 225 1.39 -9.35 -4.58
N ALA A 226 0.51 -9.65 -3.64
CA ALA A 226 -0.42 -8.68 -3.05
C ALA A 226 0.33 -7.63 -2.23
N GLY A 227 1.19 -8.05 -1.28
CA GLY A 227 1.97 -7.15 -0.44
C GLY A 227 2.93 -6.29 -1.24
N GLY A 228 3.67 -6.88 -2.18
CA GLY A 228 4.59 -6.17 -3.05
C GLY A 228 3.91 -5.14 -3.96
N SER A 229 2.73 -5.46 -4.53
CA SER A 229 1.98 -4.48 -5.33
C SER A 229 1.51 -3.28 -4.51
N LEU A 230 1.10 -3.51 -3.27
CA LEU A 230 0.71 -2.45 -2.36
C LEU A 230 1.91 -1.57 -2.01
N VAL A 231 3.02 -2.17 -1.59
CA VAL A 231 4.24 -1.44 -1.22
C VAL A 231 4.81 -0.66 -2.41
N LEU A 232 4.80 -1.22 -3.61
CA LEU A 232 5.24 -0.52 -4.82
C LEU A 232 4.47 0.80 -5.03
N VAL A 233 3.14 0.75 -4.94
CA VAL A 233 2.31 1.95 -5.10
C VAL A 233 2.54 2.93 -3.96
N MET A 234 2.73 2.46 -2.73
CA MET A 234 3.02 3.33 -1.59
C MET A 234 4.38 4.04 -1.75
N CYS A 235 5.44 3.32 -2.14
CA CYS A 235 6.76 3.91 -2.37
C CYS A 235 6.78 4.91 -3.54
N LEU A 236 6.07 4.62 -4.64
CA LEU A 236 5.95 5.56 -5.78
C LEU A 236 5.31 6.90 -5.40
N ASN A 237 4.50 6.91 -4.36
CA ASN A 237 3.77 8.09 -3.90
C ASN A 237 4.25 8.57 -2.52
N GLU A 238 5.39 8.05 -2.03
CA GLU A 238 5.92 8.46 -0.74
C GLU A 238 6.54 9.85 -0.83
N PHE A 239 6.09 10.72 0.06
CA PHE A 239 6.52 12.10 0.16
C PHE A 239 7.15 12.42 1.52
N GLY A 240 6.51 11.92 2.59
CA GLY A 240 6.86 12.29 3.96
C GLY A 240 8.25 11.82 4.37
N ILE A 241 8.60 10.56 4.07
CA ILE A 241 9.93 10.00 4.37
C ILE A 241 11.01 10.80 3.65
N VAL A 242 10.82 11.06 2.34
CA VAL A 242 11.79 11.78 1.51
C VAL A 242 11.97 13.21 2.01
N LEU A 243 10.87 13.92 2.29
CA LEU A 243 10.88 15.29 2.79
C LEU A 243 11.63 15.40 4.13
N PHE A 244 11.25 14.57 5.11
CA PHE A 244 11.80 14.67 6.47
C PHE A 244 13.23 14.09 6.59
N THR A 245 13.62 13.18 5.71
CA THR A 245 15.03 12.71 5.67
C THR A 245 15.96 13.85 5.23
N GLY A 246 15.49 14.74 4.36
CA GLY A 246 16.29 15.84 3.84
C GLY A 246 17.54 15.37 3.11
N ALA A 247 17.51 14.20 2.48
CA ALA A 247 18.64 13.58 1.81
C ALA A 247 19.08 14.42 0.61
N LYS A 248 20.37 14.78 0.59
CA LYS A 248 20.95 15.61 -0.49
C LYS A 248 20.90 14.88 -1.83
N GLY A 249 20.40 15.56 -2.85
CA GLY A 249 20.29 15.01 -4.20
C GLY A 249 19.21 13.95 -4.37
N VAL A 250 18.29 13.82 -3.42
CA VAL A 250 17.12 12.94 -3.50
C VAL A 250 15.89 13.78 -3.71
N THR A 251 15.43 13.85 -4.96
CA THR A 251 14.16 14.45 -5.33
C THR A 251 13.31 13.39 -6.01
N THR A 252 12.13 13.13 -5.48
CA THR A 252 11.14 12.23 -6.09
C THR A 252 10.07 13.00 -6.84
N LEU A 253 9.27 12.33 -7.68
CA LEU A 253 8.16 13.01 -8.37
C LEU A 253 7.17 13.67 -7.41
N PRO A 254 6.74 13.06 -6.28
CA PRO A 254 5.93 13.76 -5.27
C PRO A 254 6.63 14.99 -4.68
N MET A 255 7.94 14.93 -4.45
CA MET A 255 8.72 16.09 -4.00
C MET A 255 8.77 17.18 -5.06
N LEU A 256 8.91 16.82 -6.34
CA LEU A 256 8.92 17.76 -7.45
C LEU A 256 7.55 18.44 -7.61
N VAL A 257 6.44 17.69 -7.45
CA VAL A 257 5.08 18.26 -7.42
C VAL A 257 4.98 19.32 -6.31
N TYR A 258 5.47 19.00 -5.12
CA TYR A 258 5.47 19.95 -4.00
C TYR A 258 6.32 21.20 -4.29
N SER A 259 7.53 21.00 -4.82
CA SER A 259 8.42 22.11 -5.20
C SER A 259 7.76 23.04 -6.22
N LYS A 260 7.26 22.48 -7.31
CA LYS A 260 6.59 23.23 -8.38
C LYS A 260 5.33 23.96 -7.87
N ALA A 261 4.44 23.27 -7.16
CA ALA A 261 3.18 23.85 -6.73
C ALA A 261 3.33 24.87 -5.60
N ILE A 262 4.17 24.59 -4.59
CA ILE A 262 4.19 25.35 -3.32
C ILE A 262 5.37 26.32 -3.27
N LEU A 263 6.56 25.90 -3.73
CA LEU A 263 7.76 26.75 -3.61
C LEU A 263 7.93 27.68 -4.83
N GLU A 264 7.55 27.21 -6.02
CA GLU A 264 7.73 27.93 -7.29
C GLU A 264 6.43 28.56 -7.81
N SER A 265 5.26 28.15 -7.29
CA SER A 265 3.93 28.57 -7.76
C SER A 265 3.66 28.24 -9.24
N ASP A 266 4.38 27.26 -9.78
CA ASP A 266 4.25 26.76 -11.15
C ASP A 266 3.24 25.60 -11.17
N TYR A 267 1.95 25.94 -11.20
CA TYR A 267 0.87 24.97 -11.11
C TYR A 267 0.75 24.09 -12.36
N ALA A 268 1.06 24.63 -13.53
CA ALA A 268 1.01 23.87 -14.78
C ALA A 268 2.02 22.73 -14.76
N ALA A 269 3.29 23.03 -14.47
CA ALA A 269 4.32 22.00 -14.34
C ALA A 269 4.03 21.01 -13.21
N ALA A 270 3.54 21.48 -12.05
CA ALA A 270 3.14 20.60 -10.94
C ALA A 270 2.07 19.60 -11.38
N CYS A 271 1.05 20.05 -12.12
CA CYS A 271 -0.02 19.18 -12.63
C CYS A 271 0.51 18.20 -13.68
N VAL A 272 1.43 18.61 -14.57
CA VAL A 272 2.10 17.68 -15.51
C VAL A 272 2.83 16.57 -14.75
N VAL A 273 3.67 16.93 -13.78
CA VAL A 273 4.41 15.95 -12.98
C VAL A 273 3.46 15.01 -12.24
N ALA A 274 2.37 15.53 -11.67
CA ALA A 274 1.37 14.72 -10.96
C ALA A 274 0.68 13.72 -11.91
N VAL A 275 0.24 14.15 -13.11
CA VAL A 275 -0.37 13.27 -14.12
C VAL A 275 0.61 12.17 -14.54
N VAL A 276 1.87 12.52 -14.78
CA VAL A 276 2.91 11.56 -15.14
C VAL A 276 3.16 10.58 -14.00
N ASN A 277 3.24 11.05 -12.75
CA ASN A 277 3.41 10.18 -11.58
C ASN A 277 2.26 9.18 -11.44
N ILE A 278 1.01 9.61 -11.64
CA ILE A 278 -0.16 8.72 -11.66
C ILE A 278 -0.04 7.69 -12.78
N ALA A 279 0.33 8.11 -14.00
CA ALA A 279 0.48 7.20 -15.14
C ALA A 279 1.57 6.14 -14.88
N ILE A 280 2.71 6.54 -14.30
CA ILE A 280 3.79 5.63 -13.92
C ILE A 280 3.34 4.67 -12.83
N SER A 281 2.66 5.16 -11.79
CA SER A 281 2.14 4.34 -10.70
C SER A 281 1.18 3.27 -11.21
N VAL A 282 0.23 3.64 -12.06
CA VAL A 282 -0.72 2.70 -12.68
C VAL A 282 0.00 1.73 -13.62
N GLY A 283 0.96 2.22 -14.40
CA GLY A 283 1.76 1.41 -15.33
C GLY A 283 2.60 0.35 -14.61
N LEU A 284 3.39 0.76 -13.63
CA LEU A 284 4.25 -0.15 -12.85
C LEU A 284 3.43 -1.12 -12.01
N TYR A 285 2.34 -0.67 -11.40
CA TYR A 285 1.41 -1.54 -10.69
C TYR A 285 0.81 -2.62 -11.62
N SER A 286 0.36 -2.21 -12.80
CA SER A 286 -0.21 -3.13 -13.79
C SER A 286 0.82 -4.14 -14.29
N LEU A 287 2.04 -3.68 -14.57
CA LEU A 287 3.15 -4.55 -14.98
C LEU A 287 3.51 -5.54 -13.87
N TYR A 288 3.65 -5.05 -12.63
CA TYR A 288 3.93 -5.90 -11.48
C TYR A 288 2.86 -7.00 -11.32
N ARG A 289 1.58 -6.65 -11.42
CA ARG A 289 0.48 -7.63 -11.35
C ARG A 289 0.50 -8.67 -12.46
N VAL A 290 0.83 -8.27 -13.69
CA VAL A 290 0.95 -9.21 -14.82
C VAL A 290 2.09 -10.19 -14.60
N VAL A 291 3.26 -9.68 -14.19
CA VAL A 291 4.44 -10.52 -13.89
C VAL A 291 4.16 -11.48 -12.73
N SER A 292 3.59 -10.97 -11.63
CA SER A 292 3.28 -11.78 -10.44
C SER A 292 2.26 -12.88 -10.73
N ARG A 293 1.24 -12.63 -11.57
CA ARG A 293 0.28 -13.67 -11.98
C ARG A 293 0.94 -14.78 -12.79
N ARG A 294 1.91 -14.46 -13.64
CA ARG A 294 2.65 -15.46 -14.43
C ARG A 294 3.61 -16.27 -13.59
N ALA A 295 4.16 -15.70 -12.53
CA ALA A 295 5.08 -16.38 -11.62
C ALA A 295 4.36 -17.31 -10.61
N GLY A 296 3.08 -17.06 -10.33
CA GLY A 296 2.25 -17.88 -9.43
C GLY A 296 1.29 -18.85 -10.14
N ALA A 297 1.30 -18.87 -11.48
CA ALA A 297 0.59 -19.85 -12.31
C ALA A 297 1.54 -20.95 -12.77
#